data_bd98ad1eece745bda170d976ceb32dd9
#
_entry.id   bd98ad1eece745bda170d976ceb32dd9
#
_cell.length_a   1.000
_cell.length_b   1.000
_cell.length_c   1.000
_cell.angle_alpha   90.00
_cell.angle_beta   90.00
_cell.angle_gamma   90.00
#
_symmetry.space_group_name_H-M   'P 1'
#
loop_
_entity.id
_entity.type
_entity.pdbx_description
1 polymer ?
#
loop_
_entity_poly.entity_id
_entity_poly.type
_entity_poly.pdbx_seq_one_letter_code
_entity_poly.pdbx_strand_id
1 'polypeptide(L)'
;MSASDSAGKSAEERLRGASEWWSTSIIDIEPGRIAVRGYPIEELIGTLRFPEMVWLMLRGELPTPAESRLFEAALVAAVDHGPHAPSIAIARMAVTCGLPLNGAMASAINVLDDVHGGAGEQCMELLAAVDGAAGRAETSDDVVAGALERYRAEHGKIVPGFGHRWHGIDPRAVRLLQLVDEAAAAGVIGGRFAQHARAIERLLQGTKGSPIPMNIDGATAVIYSELGFPPPLGRGAFILSRSVGILAHAWEQSQQGGRIKGPMSPDIPYRYTGVARRSLEGNSKS
;
A
#
# COMPACT_ATOMS: atom_id res chain seq x y z
N MET A 1 -4.32 29.15 3.26
CA MET A 1 -4.79 30.52 2.91
C MET A 1 -4.56 31.42 4.12
N SER A 2 -3.76 32.48 4.01
CA SER A 2 -3.47 33.36 5.13
C SER A 2 -4.67 34.30 5.39
N ALA A 3 -4.83 34.75 6.65
CA ALA A 3 -5.89 35.68 7.07
C ALA A 3 -5.90 37.02 6.31
N SER A 4 -4.84 37.35 5.58
CA SER A 4 -4.72 38.57 4.76
C SER A 4 -5.44 38.51 3.41
N ASP A 5 -5.79 37.31 2.92
CA ASP A 5 -6.40 37.12 1.59
C ASP A 5 -7.94 37.28 1.59
N SER A 6 -8.57 37.43 2.77
CA SER A 6 -10.01 37.51 2.93
C SER A 6 -10.58 38.93 3.05
N ALA A 7 -9.75 39.94 3.24
CA ALA A 7 -10.17 41.29 3.64
C ALA A 7 -10.82 42.18 2.53
N GLY A 8 -10.88 41.69 1.29
CA GLY A 8 -11.45 42.46 0.16
C GLY A 8 -12.56 41.78 -0.62
N LYS A 9 -12.94 40.52 -0.29
CA LYS A 9 -13.95 39.77 -1.03
C LYS A 9 -15.36 39.99 -0.47
N SER A 10 -16.35 40.06 -1.35
CA SER A 10 -17.77 40.14 -0.95
C SER A 10 -18.22 38.86 -0.23
N ALA A 11 -19.35 38.89 0.50
CA ALA A 11 -19.89 37.70 1.15
C ALA A 11 -20.20 36.57 0.16
N GLU A 12 -20.69 36.92 -1.03
CA GLU A 12 -20.98 35.97 -2.13
C GLU A 12 -19.70 35.34 -2.69
N GLU A 13 -18.63 36.12 -2.87
CA GLU A 13 -17.31 35.59 -3.32
C GLU A 13 -16.69 34.67 -2.29
N ARG A 14 -16.87 34.96 -1.00
CA ARG A 14 -16.41 34.08 0.08
C ARG A 14 -17.19 32.77 0.13
N LEU A 15 -18.52 32.82 -0.01
CA LEU A 15 -19.38 31.65 -0.08
C LEU A 15 -19.04 30.77 -1.29
N ARG A 16 -18.89 31.39 -2.46
CA ARG A 16 -18.50 30.67 -3.68
C ARG A 16 -17.13 30.01 -3.54
N GLY A 17 -16.14 30.72 -3.04
CA GLY A 17 -14.81 30.18 -2.81
C GLY A 17 -14.78 29.03 -1.77
N ALA A 18 -15.62 29.11 -0.74
CA ALA A 18 -15.78 28.01 0.23
C ALA A 18 -16.46 26.80 -0.41
N SER A 19 -17.49 27.02 -1.23
CA SER A 19 -18.19 25.95 -1.95
C SER A 19 -17.25 25.26 -2.96
N GLU A 20 -16.47 26.03 -3.71
CA GLU A 20 -15.47 25.49 -4.65
C GLU A 20 -14.40 24.65 -3.93
N TRP A 21 -13.94 25.08 -2.75
CA TRP A 21 -12.97 24.33 -1.94
C TRP A 21 -13.51 22.97 -1.46
N TRP A 22 -14.83 22.90 -1.18
CA TRP A 22 -15.51 21.65 -0.77
C TRP A 22 -16.07 20.85 -1.93
N SER A 23 -15.79 21.24 -3.18
CA SER A 23 -16.29 20.52 -4.34
C SER A 23 -15.77 19.09 -4.41
N THR A 24 -16.60 18.15 -4.82
CA THR A 24 -16.26 16.74 -5.00
C THR A 24 -17.03 16.17 -6.19
N SER A 25 -16.39 15.26 -6.93
CA SER A 25 -17.04 14.44 -7.96
C SER A 25 -17.37 13.03 -7.48
N ILE A 26 -17.13 12.73 -6.20
CA ILE A 26 -17.23 11.37 -5.65
C ILE A 26 -18.66 11.05 -5.23
N ILE A 27 -19.30 11.98 -4.55
CA ILE A 27 -20.61 11.75 -3.95
C ILE A 27 -21.48 13.02 -4.04
N ASP A 28 -22.75 12.80 -4.30
CA ASP A 28 -23.80 13.85 -4.29
C ASP A 28 -24.86 13.46 -3.26
N ILE A 29 -25.09 14.33 -2.26
CA ILE A 29 -25.98 14.06 -1.14
C ILE A 29 -26.97 15.22 -1.01
N GLU A 30 -28.26 14.89 -1.12
CA GLU A 30 -29.39 15.76 -0.81
C GLU A 30 -30.36 15.03 0.13
N PRO A 31 -31.25 15.73 0.81
CA PRO A 31 -32.28 15.08 1.63
C PRO A 31 -33.06 14.03 0.84
N GLY A 32 -32.96 12.77 1.26
CA GLY A 32 -33.61 11.63 0.61
C GLY A 32 -32.96 11.14 -0.68
N ARG A 33 -31.79 11.66 -1.10
CA ARG A 33 -31.07 11.24 -2.30
C ARG A 33 -29.56 11.18 -2.03
N ILE A 34 -28.96 10.04 -2.34
CA ILE A 34 -27.50 9.83 -2.29
C ILE A 34 -27.07 9.17 -3.60
N ALA A 35 -26.12 9.78 -4.30
CA ALA A 35 -25.54 9.19 -5.50
C ALA A 35 -24.00 9.15 -5.37
N VAL A 36 -23.40 8.00 -5.68
CA VAL A 36 -21.95 7.78 -5.68
C VAL A 36 -21.47 7.68 -7.13
N ARG A 37 -20.59 8.58 -7.54
CA ARG A 37 -20.12 8.67 -8.94
C ARG A 37 -21.29 8.69 -9.94
N GLY A 38 -22.43 9.30 -9.55
CA GLY A 38 -23.65 9.40 -10.36
C GLY A 38 -24.62 8.21 -10.25
N TYR A 39 -24.24 7.12 -9.59
CA TYR A 39 -25.11 5.97 -9.36
C TYR A 39 -25.92 6.14 -8.06
N PRO A 40 -27.25 5.96 -8.06
CA PRO A 40 -28.04 5.94 -6.82
C PRO A 40 -27.51 4.87 -5.86
N ILE A 41 -27.32 5.22 -4.58
CA ILE A 41 -26.72 4.29 -3.60
C ILE A 41 -27.58 3.03 -3.42
N GLU A 42 -28.89 3.14 -3.49
CA GLU A 42 -29.83 2.04 -3.39
C GLU A 42 -29.69 1.02 -4.54
N GLU A 43 -29.22 1.43 -5.73
CA GLU A 43 -28.94 0.52 -6.84
C GLU A 43 -27.60 -0.21 -6.66
N LEU A 44 -26.64 0.39 -5.95
CA LEU A 44 -25.34 -0.21 -5.66
C LEU A 44 -25.43 -1.24 -4.53
N ILE A 45 -26.26 -0.96 -3.52
CA ILE A 45 -26.47 -1.87 -2.37
C ILE A 45 -27.08 -3.18 -2.81
N GLY A 46 -26.38 -4.28 -2.52
CA GLY A 46 -26.80 -5.63 -2.92
C GLY A 46 -26.48 -6.00 -4.37
N THR A 47 -26.00 -5.04 -5.19
CA THR A 47 -25.59 -5.27 -6.58
C THR A 47 -24.07 -5.38 -6.70
N LEU A 48 -23.35 -4.42 -6.13
CA LEU A 48 -21.88 -4.43 -6.17
C LEU A 48 -21.27 -5.23 -5.03
N ARG A 49 -20.17 -5.92 -5.33
CA ARG A 49 -19.26 -6.46 -4.32
C ARG A 49 -18.37 -5.34 -3.80
N PHE A 50 -17.85 -5.51 -2.60
CA PHE A 50 -17.04 -4.46 -1.96
C PHE A 50 -15.79 -4.04 -2.80
N PRO A 51 -15.03 -4.94 -3.44
CA PRO A 51 -13.94 -4.54 -4.34
C PRO A 51 -14.40 -3.69 -5.54
N GLU A 52 -15.59 -3.95 -6.08
CA GLU A 52 -16.17 -3.15 -7.16
C GLU A 52 -16.55 -1.75 -6.67
N MET A 53 -17.05 -1.64 -5.44
CA MET A 53 -17.30 -0.34 -4.82
C MET A 53 -16.00 0.44 -4.57
N VAL A 54 -14.94 -0.21 -4.09
CA VAL A 54 -13.61 0.41 -3.95
C VAL A 54 -13.12 0.92 -5.32
N TRP A 55 -13.23 0.10 -6.36
CA TRP A 55 -12.86 0.49 -7.72
C TRP A 55 -13.66 1.72 -8.19
N LEU A 56 -14.98 1.69 -8.09
CA LEU A 56 -15.86 2.80 -8.49
C LEU A 56 -15.46 4.10 -7.79
N MET A 57 -15.23 4.05 -6.47
CA MET A 57 -14.81 5.22 -5.69
C MET A 57 -13.49 5.83 -6.18
N LEU A 58 -12.51 4.98 -6.52
CA LEU A 58 -11.17 5.42 -6.92
C LEU A 58 -11.07 5.79 -8.39
N ARG A 59 -11.79 5.07 -9.29
CA ARG A 59 -11.65 5.20 -10.74
C ARG A 59 -12.77 6.01 -11.38
N GLY A 60 -13.93 6.12 -10.74
CA GLY A 60 -15.09 6.84 -11.25
C GLY A 60 -16.02 6.04 -12.15
N GLU A 61 -15.57 4.89 -12.66
CA GLU A 61 -16.32 3.97 -13.52
C GLU A 61 -16.34 2.57 -12.92
N LEU A 62 -17.32 1.76 -13.30
CA LEU A 62 -17.40 0.37 -12.86
C LEU A 62 -16.36 -0.49 -13.59
N PRO A 63 -15.72 -1.45 -12.89
CA PRO A 63 -14.86 -2.43 -13.55
C PRO A 63 -15.69 -3.45 -14.35
N THR A 64 -15.08 -4.05 -15.34
CA THR A 64 -15.62 -5.29 -15.88
C THR A 64 -15.53 -6.41 -14.83
N PRO A 65 -16.35 -7.46 -14.91
CA PRO A 65 -16.29 -8.60 -13.98
C PRO A 65 -14.92 -9.28 -13.93
N ALA A 66 -14.16 -9.22 -15.01
CA ALA A 66 -12.83 -9.82 -15.08
C ALA A 66 -11.76 -8.94 -14.40
N GLU A 67 -11.79 -7.63 -14.64
CA GLU A 67 -10.93 -6.66 -13.91
C GLU A 67 -11.20 -6.69 -12.41
N SER A 68 -12.49 -6.73 -12.03
CA SER A 68 -12.91 -6.82 -10.63
C SER A 68 -12.30 -8.05 -9.93
N ARG A 69 -12.35 -9.22 -10.57
CA ARG A 69 -11.75 -10.45 -10.01
C ARG A 69 -10.25 -10.35 -9.82
N LEU A 70 -9.54 -9.74 -10.77
CA LEU A 70 -8.09 -9.56 -10.67
C LEU A 70 -7.72 -8.59 -9.58
N PHE A 71 -8.43 -7.46 -9.47
CA PHE A 71 -8.27 -6.48 -8.41
C PHE A 71 -8.56 -7.07 -7.02
N GLU A 72 -9.65 -7.82 -6.89
CA GLU A 72 -10.02 -8.53 -5.66
C GLU A 72 -8.94 -9.53 -5.22
N ALA A 73 -8.37 -10.28 -6.17
CA ALA A 73 -7.29 -11.21 -5.86
C ALA A 73 -6.05 -10.51 -5.27
N ALA A 74 -5.68 -9.33 -5.79
CA ALA A 74 -4.60 -8.52 -5.23
C ALA A 74 -4.92 -8.06 -3.80
N LEU A 75 -6.16 -7.61 -3.54
CA LEU A 75 -6.59 -7.21 -2.19
C LEU A 75 -6.57 -8.39 -1.23
N VAL A 76 -7.12 -9.55 -1.61
CA VAL A 76 -7.13 -10.75 -0.76
C VAL A 76 -5.72 -11.20 -0.40
N ALA A 77 -4.77 -11.14 -1.32
CA ALA A 77 -3.40 -11.60 -1.10
C ALA A 77 -2.62 -10.75 -0.07
N ALA A 78 -2.99 -9.48 0.13
CA ALA A 78 -2.24 -8.52 0.94
C ALA A 78 -2.84 -8.25 2.33
N VAL A 79 -3.98 -8.91 2.69
CA VAL A 79 -4.75 -8.61 3.92
C VAL A 79 -3.94 -8.75 5.20
N ASP A 80 -3.02 -9.71 5.28
CA ASP A 80 -2.26 -9.98 6.50
C ASP A 80 -0.87 -10.56 6.21
N HIS A 81 0.02 -10.43 7.19
CA HIS A 81 1.35 -11.07 7.18
C HIS A 81 1.80 -11.49 8.59
N GLY A 82 0.85 -11.68 9.48
CA GLY A 82 1.05 -12.16 10.83
C GLY A 82 1.55 -11.11 11.83
N PRO A 83 1.60 -11.48 13.12
CA PRO A 83 1.85 -10.54 14.23
C PRO A 83 3.26 -9.95 14.26
N HIS A 84 4.22 -10.47 13.49
CA HIS A 84 5.57 -9.92 13.37
C HIS A 84 5.66 -8.75 12.37
N ALA A 85 4.62 -8.51 11.56
CA ALA A 85 4.57 -7.32 10.73
C ALA A 85 4.46 -6.07 11.61
N PRO A 86 5.28 -5.02 11.41
CA PRO A 86 5.31 -3.85 12.29
C PRO A 86 3.94 -3.22 12.50
N SER A 87 3.15 -3.03 11.45
CA SER A 87 1.79 -2.48 11.57
C SER A 87 0.87 -3.36 12.43
N ILE A 88 0.93 -4.68 12.27
CA ILE A 88 0.12 -5.62 13.07
C ILE A 88 0.58 -5.61 14.54
N ALA A 89 1.88 -5.62 14.78
CA ALA A 89 2.44 -5.53 16.14
C ALA A 89 1.99 -4.25 16.86
N ILE A 90 2.03 -3.11 16.15
CA ILE A 90 1.58 -1.81 16.69
C ILE A 90 0.10 -1.84 17.04
N ALA A 91 -0.76 -2.40 16.17
CA ALA A 91 -2.19 -2.53 16.46
C ALA A 91 -2.44 -3.33 17.76
N ARG A 92 -1.78 -4.47 17.90
CA ARG A 92 -1.87 -5.32 19.09
C ARG A 92 -1.37 -4.61 20.34
N MET A 93 -0.21 -3.95 20.27
CA MET A 93 0.35 -3.18 21.37
C MET A 93 -0.56 -2.03 21.78
N ALA A 94 -1.10 -1.27 20.82
CA ALA A 94 -2.00 -0.15 21.06
C ALA A 94 -3.24 -0.56 21.85
N VAL A 95 -3.85 -1.72 21.53
CA VAL A 95 -4.97 -2.27 22.29
C VAL A 95 -4.57 -2.56 23.73
N THR A 96 -3.39 -3.13 24.00
CA THR A 96 -2.93 -3.40 25.37
C THR A 96 -2.61 -2.14 26.17
N CYS A 97 -2.40 -1.01 25.48
CA CYS A 97 -2.24 0.32 26.08
C CYS A 97 -3.59 1.03 26.33
N GLY A 98 -4.71 0.38 26.01
CA GLY A 98 -6.05 0.91 26.25
C GLY A 98 -6.68 1.67 25.07
N LEU A 99 -6.07 1.67 23.87
CA LEU A 99 -6.69 2.29 22.70
C LEU A 99 -7.88 1.44 22.21
N PRO A 100 -9.01 2.07 21.86
CA PRO A 100 -10.09 1.40 21.14
C PRO A 100 -9.67 1.06 19.70
N LEU A 101 -10.48 0.25 18.99
CA LEU A 101 -10.15 -0.26 17.67
C LEU A 101 -9.77 0.84 16.66
N ASN A 102 -10.49 1.97 16.65
CA ASN A 102 -10.16 3.09 15.77
C ASN A 102 -8.76 3.67 16.06
N GLY A 103 -8.40 3.83 17.33
CA GLY A 103 -7.07 4.31 17.73
C GLY A 103 -5.95 3.31 17.41
N ALA A 104 -6.22 2.01 17.61
CA ALA A 104 -5.29 0.94 17.26
C ALA A 104 -5.06 0.87 15.74
N MET A 105 -6.13 0.95 14.94
CA MET A 105 -6.06 1.00 13.48
C MET A 105 -5.29 2.23 12.99
N ALA A 106 -5.62 3.43 13.50
CA ALA A 106 -4.96 4.66 13.12
C ALA A 106 -3.44 4.59 13.37
N SER A 107 -3.04 4.12 14.55
CA SER A 107 -1.63 3.96 14.92
C SER A 107 -0.89 3.00 13.99
N ALA A 108 -1.55 1.90 13.61
CA ALA A 108 -0.99 0.85 12.78
C ALA A 108 -0.93 1.24 11.29
N ILE A 109 -1.94 1.94 10.79
CA ILE A 109 -1.98 2.43 9.40
C ILE A 109 -0.93 3.52 9.19
N ASN A 110 -0.71 4.38 10.18
CA ASN A 110 0.23 5.51 10.09
C ASN A 110 1.70 5.09 9.89
N VAL A 111 2.06 3.83 10.11
CA VAL A 111 3.42 3.32 9.83
C VAL A 111 3.55 2.60 8.48
N LEU A 112 2.47 2.58 7.70
CA LEU A 112 2.47 2.04 6.33
C LEU A 112 2.91 3.14 5.37
N ASP A 113 4.22 3.26 5.17
CA ASP A 113 4.87 4.28 4.36
C ASP A 113 6.02 3.65 3.55
N ASP A 114 6.97 4.42 3.06
CA ASP A 114 8.01 4.02 2.10
C ASP A 114 8.81 2.77 2.50
N VAL A 115 9.11 2.61 3.79
CA VAL A 115 9.91 1.48 4.30
C VAL A 115 9.04 0.27 4.64
N HIS A 116 7.84 0.48 5.20
CA HIS A 116 6.90 -0.57 5.56
C HIS A 116 5.57 -0.36 4.83
N GLY A 117 5.42 -1.01 3.68
CA GLY A 117 4.22 -0.93 2.84
C GLY A 117 4.41 -0.18 1.52
N GLY A 118 5.58 0.44 1.28
CA GLY A 118 5.88 1.20 0.07
C GLY A 118 6.37 0.37 -1.11
N ALA A 119 6.81 -0.87 -0.89
CA ALA A 119 7.45 -1.68 -1.92
C ALA A 119 6.58 -1.92 -3.16
N GLY A 120 5.25 -2.03 -3.01
CA GLY A 120 4.32 -2.18 -4.12
C GLY A 120 4.27 -0.94 -5.02
N GLU A 121 4.11 0.25 -4.42
CA GLU A 121 4.13 1.53 -5.15
C GLU A 121 5.48 1.76 -5.85
N GLN A 122 6.58 1.59 -5.12
CA GLN A 122 7.94 1.74 -5.68
C GLN A 122 8.21 0.75 -6.82
N CYS A 123 7.65 -0.46 -6.76
CA CYS A 123 7.71 -1.42 -7.86
C CYS A 123 6.90 -0.95 -9.06
N MET A 124 5.70 -0.39 -8.85
CA MET A 124 4.91 0.20 -9.95
C MET A 124 5.65 1.36 -10.62
N GLU A 125 6.35 2.20 -9.86
CA GLU A 125 7.18 3.29 -10.40
C GLU A 125 8.34 2.74 -11.26
N LEU A 126 9.02 1.69 -10.79
CA LEU A 126 10.05 1.00 -11.56
C LEU A 126 9.49 0.39 -12.86
N LEU A 127 8.34 -0.29 -12.77
CA LEU A 127 7.67 -0.85 -13.94
C LEU A 127 7.28 0.23 -14.95
N ALA A 128 6.77 1.37 -14.48
CA ALA A 128 6.45 2.51 -15.33
C ALA A 128 7.71 3.13 -15.98
N ALA A 129 8.84 3.17 -15.26
CA ALA A 129 10.11 3.63 -15.82
C ALA A 129 10.65 2.69 -16.91
N VAL A 130 10.48 1.38 -16.74
CA VAL A 130 10.81 0.39 -17.78
C VAL A 130 9.90 0.57 -18.99
N ASP A 131 8.59 0.72 -18.77
CA ASP A 131 7.60 0.91 -19.82
C ASP A 131 7.88 2.18 -20.65
N GLY A 132 8.16 3.29 -19.97
CA GLY A 132 8.53 4.55 -20.59
C GLY A 132 9.81 4.44 -21.43
N ALA A 133 10.82 3.70 -20.95
CA ALA A 133 12.08 3.48 -21.68
C ALA A 133 11.91 2.54 -22.87
N ALA A 134 11.05 1.53 -22.79
CA ALA A 134 10.75 0.62 -23.89
C ALA A 134 9.88 1.28 -24.98
N GLY A 135 9.05 2.26 -24.62
CA GLY A 135 8.13 2.93 -25.53
C GLY A 135 7.13 1.93 -26.15
N ARG A 136 7.02 1.91 -27.48
CA ARG A 136 6.16 0.96 -28.22
C ARG A 136 6.85 -0.34 -28.60
N ALA A 137 8.17 -0.44 -28.36
CA ALA A 137 8.94 -1.63 -28.70
C ALA A 137 8.73 -2.76 -27.67
N GLU A 138 9.13 -3.96 -28.05
CA GLU A 138 9.24 -5.06 -27.11
C GLU A 138 10.30 -4.77 -26.04
N THR A 139 10.07 -5.29 -24.84
CA THR A 139 10.98 -5.10 -23.71
C THR A 139 12.25 -5.92 -23.91
N SER A 140 13.37 -5.26 -24.18
CA SER A 140 14.68 -5.91 -24.22
C SER A 140 15.35 -5.90 -22.85
N ASP A 141 16.22 -6.88 -22.63
CA ASP A 141 16.99 -6.95 -21.38
C ASP A 141 17.91 -5.72 -21.19
N ASP A 142 18.39 -5.10 -22.27
CA ASP A 142 19.19 -3.87 -22.20
C ASP A 142 18.38 -2.67 -21.67
N VAL A 143 17.14 -2.52 -22.10
CA VAL A 143 16.22 -1.47 -21.59
C VAL A 143 15.97 -1.66 -20.11
N VAL A 144 15.70 -2.89 -19.69
CA VAL A 144 15.46 -3.23 -18.28
C VAL A 144 16.72 -3.02 -17.45
N ALA A 145 17.90 -3.45 -17.92
CA ALA A 145 19.17 -3.24 -17.25
C ALA A 145 19.45 -1.75 -17.03
N GLY A 146 19.26 -0.92 -18.06
CA GLY A 146 19.43 0.53 -17.93
C GLY A 146 18.43 1.18 -16.94
N ALA A 147 17.19 0.71 -16.87
CA ALA A 147 16.22 1.17 -15.88
C ALA A 147 16.62 0.75 -14.45
N LEU A 148 17.08 -0.49 -14.26
CA LEU A 148 17.58 -1.00 -12.98
C LEU A 148 18.83 -0.25 -12.50
N GLU A 149 19.75 0.07 -13.38
CA GLU A 149 20.95 0.85 -13.05
C GLU A 149 20.57 2.25 -12.54
N ARG A 150 19.67 2.95 -13.25
CA ARG A 150 19.17 4.26 -12.80
C ARG A 150 18.48 4.16 -11.45
N TYR A 151 17.57 3.20 -11.29
CA TYR A 151 16.88 2.98 -10.03
C TYR A 151 17.87 2.74 -8.87
N ARG A 152 18.87 1.89 -9.08
CA ARG A 152 19.88 1.58 -8.05
C ARG A 152 20.79 2.75 -7.72
N ALA A 153 21.06 3.62 -8.68
CA ALA A 153 21.85 4.83 -8.45
C ALA A 153 21.12 5.82 -7.54
N GLU A 154 19.80 5.89 -7.63
CA GLU A 154 18.96 6.81 -6.85
C GLU A 154 18.52 6.22 -5.50
N HIS A 155 18.17 4.92 -5.45
CA HIS A 155 17.50 4.29 -4.31
C HIS A 155 18.33 3.19 -3.61
N GLY A 156 19.50 2.84 -4.16
CA GLY A 156 20.37 1.80 -3.61
C GLY A 156 20.09 0.40 -4.19
N LYS A 157 20.70 -0.62 -3.58
CA LYS A 157 20.79 -1.96 -4.17
C LYS A 157 19.50 -2.78 -4.13
N ILE A 158 18.56 -2.45 -3.23
CA ILE A 158 17.32 -3.20 -3.03
C ILE A 158 16.33 -2.83 -4.14
N VAL A 159 15.82 -3.82 -4.85
CA VAL A 159 14.80 -3.65 -5.88
C VAL A 159 13.45 -4.03 -5.28
N PRO A 160 12.48 -3.09 -5.21
CA PRO A 160 11.18 -3.35 -4.60
C PRO A 160 10.39 -4.37 -5.42
N GLY A 161 9.59 -5.19 -4.74
CA GLY A 161 8.79 -6.24 -5.39
C GLY A 161 9.54 -7.54 -5.65
N PHE A 162 10.83 -7.64 -5.30
CA PHE A 162 11.65 -8.84 -5.54
C PHE A 162 12.39 -9.27 -4.27
N GLY A 163 12.49 -10.59 -4.09
CA GLY A 163 13.03 -11.21 -2.90
C GLY A 163 12.07 -11.16 -1.71
N HIS A 164 12.21 -12.10 -0.79
CA HIS A 164 11.40 -12.15 0.42
C HIS A 164 12.26 -12.61 1.62
N ARG A 165 12.01 -12.00 2.78
CA ARG A 165 12.79 -12.25 3.99
C ARG A 165 12.62 -13.69 4.52
N TRP A 166 11.44 -14.29 4.32
CA TRP A 166 11.04 -15.58 4.89
C TRP A 166 10.82 -16.66 3.84
N HIS A 167 10.41 -16.29 2.63
CA HIS A 167 10.08 -17.24 1.58
C HIS A 167 11.13 -17.22 0.48
N GLY A 168 11.67 -18.38 0.13
CA GLY A 168 12.50 -18.51 -1.07
C GLY A 168 11.70 -18.23 -2.33
N ILE A 169 10.42 -18.70 -2.35
CA ILE A 169 9.39 -18.36 -3.33
C ILE A 169 8.13 -17.97 -2.56
N ASP A 170 7.56 -16.81 -2.85
CA ASP A 170 6.32 -16.34 -2.22
C ASP A 170 5.12 -17.03 -2.88
N PRO A 171 4.36 -17.89 -2.17
CA PRO A 171 3.25 -18.64 -2.79
C PRO A 171 2.12 -17.72 -3.27
N ARG A 172 1.98 -16.53 -2.69
CA ARG A 172 0.99 -15.53 -3.10
C ARG A 172 1.34 -14.95 -4.47
N ALA A 173 2.62 -14.62 -4.67
CA ALA A 173 3.10 -14.11 -5.96
C ALA A 173 2.89 -15.14 -7.07
N VAL A 174 3.21 -16.41 -6.82
CA VAL A 174 2.97 -17.49 -7.79
C VAL A 174 1.51 -17.54 -8.24
N ARG A 175 0.57 -17.52 -7.27
CA ARG A 175 -0.86 -17.59 -7.62
C ARG A 175 -1.36 -16.34 -8.34
N LEU A 176 -0.92 -15.15 -7.90
CA LEU A 176 -1.30 -13.89 -8.56
C LEU A 176 -0.78 -13.81 -9.99
N LEU A 177 0.46 -14.23 -10.23
CA LEU A 177 1.03 -14.25 -11.59
C LEU A 177 0.33 -15.23 -12.52
N GLN A 178 -0.16 -16.37 -11.99
CA GLN A 178 -1.04 -17.27 -12.78
C GLN A 178 -2.34 -16.57 -13.19
N LEU A 179 -2.97 -15.82 -12.27
CA LEU A 179 -4.19 -15.06 -12.59
C LEU A 179 -3.92 -13.93 -13.60
N VAL A 180 -2.74 -13.31 -13.53
CA VAL A 180 -2.28 -12.32 -14.53
C VAL A 180 -2.16 -12.98 -15.90
N ASP A 181 -1.55 -14.18 -16.01
CA ASP A 181 -1.42 -14.91 -17.25
C ASP A 181 -2.78 -15.33 -17.83
N GLU A 182 -3.67 -15.84 -16.97
CA GLU A 182 -5.04 -16.17 -17.34
C GLU A 182 -5.80 -14.94 -17.89
N ALA A 183 -5.67 -13.78 -17.22
CA ALA A 183 -6.31 -12.54 -17.63
C ALA A 183 -5.73 -11.97 -18.93
N ALA A 184 -4.41 -12.06 -19.13
CA ALA A 184 -3.75 -11.65 -20.36
C ALA A 184 -4.15 -12.54 -21.53
N ALA A 185 -4.19 -13.86 -21.34
CA ALA A 185 -4.64 -14.82 -22.35
C ALA A 185 -6.11 -14.61 -22.74
N ALA A 186 -6.95 -14.15 -21.81
CA ALA A 186 -8.34 -13.80 -22.04
C ALA A 186 -8.55 -12.38 -22.64
N GLY A 187 -7.48 -11.61 -22.86
CA GLY A 187 -7.55 -10.25 -23.40
C GLY A 187 -8.14 -9.21 -22.42
N VAL A 188 -8.18 -9.52 -21.12
CA VAL A 188 -8.66 -8.61 -20.07
C VAL A 188 -7.63 -7.51 -19.78
N ILE A 189 -6.35 -7.87 -19.84
CA ILE A 189 -5.19 -7.00 -19.64
C ILE A 189 -4.16 -7.20 -20.76
N GLY A 190 -3.23 -6.25 -20.91
CA GLY A 190 -2.21 -6.32 -21.97
C GLY A 190 -1.08 -7.30 -21.69
N GLY A 191 -0.79 -7.61 -20.42
CA GLY A 191 0.33 -8.46 -20.00
C GLY A 191 1.70 -7.79 -20.12
N ARG A 192 1.75 -6.51 -20.45
CA ARG A 192 2.99 -5.77 -20.71
C ARG A 192 3.81 -5.55 -19.44
N PHE A 193 3.19 -5.16 -18.34
CA PHE A 193 3.86 -5.00 -17.07
C PHE A 193 4.32 -6.32 -16.46
N ALA A 194 3.58 -7.41 -16.73
CA ALA A 194 4.03 -8.75 -16.37
C ALA A 194 5.30 -9.15 -17.14
N GLN A 195 5.43 -8.80 -18.42
CA GLN A 195 6.65 -9.01 -19.21
C GLN A 195 7.81 -8.20 -18.64
N HIS A 196 7.62 -6.92 -18.28
CA HIS A 196 8.62 -6.07 -17.64
C HIS A 196 9.11 -6.68 -16.32
N ALA A 197 8.19 -7.07 -15.45
CA ALA A 197 8.51 -7.63 -14.15
C ALA A 197 9.30 -8.95 -14.28
N ARG A 198 8.93 -9.83 -15.21
CA ARG A 198 9.69 -11.06 -15.50
C ARG A 198 11.07 -10.79 -16.09
N ALA A 199 11.21 -9.74 -16.91
CA ALA A 199 12.52 -9.33 -17.42
C ALA A 199 13.42 -8.80 -16.28
N ILE A 200 12.85 -8.02 -15.34
CA ILE A 200 13.56 -7.60 -14.13
C ILE A 200 14.00 -8.84 -13.33
N GLU A 201 13.10 -9.80 -13.07
CA GLU A 201 13.39 -11.02 -12.32
C GLU A 201 14.56 -11.82 -12.94
N ARG A 202 14.58 -11.96 -14.27
CA ARG A 202 15.69 -12.64 -14.97
C ARG A 202 17.05 -11.95 -14.77
N LEU A 203 17.08 -10.63 -14.68
CA LEU A 203 18.32 -9.86 -14.50
C LEU A 203 18.74 -9.74 -13.03
N LEU A 204 17.84 -10.04 -12.09
CA LEU A 204 18.13 -10.00 -10.66
C LEU A 204 18.75 -11.30 -10.19
N GLN A 205 20.01 -11.22 -9.77
CA GLN A 205 20.70 -12.32 -9.14
C GLN A 205 21.16 -11.93 -7.74
N GLY A 206 20.92 -12.80 -6.79
CA GLY A 206 21.38 -12.67 -5.42
C GLY A 206 22.84 -13.05 -5.25
N THR A 207 23.28 -13.09 -4.00
CA THR A 207 24.62 -13.55 -3.65
C THR A 207 24.86 -14.96 -4.21
N LYS A 208 26.00 -15.17 -4.85
CA LYS A 208 26.37 -16.44 -5.52
C LYS A 208 25.52 -16.81 -6.75
N GLY A 209 24.85 -15.84 -7.38
CA GLY A 209 24.08 -16.07 -8.60
C GLY A 209 22.74 -16.77 -8.40
N SER A 210 22.23 -16.85 -7.17
CA SER A 210 20.87 -17.37 -6.92
C SER A 210 19.80 -16.40 -7.43
N PRO A 211 18.67 -16.89 -7.99
CA PRO A 211 17.56 -16.03 -8.41
C PRO A 211 16.98 -15.22 -7.26
N ILE A 212 16.50 -14.02 -7.57
CA ILE A 212 15.70 -13.21 -6.64
C ILE A 212 14.27 -13.14 -7.20
N PRO A 213 13.37 -14.05 -6.77
CA PRO A 213 12.04 -14.14 -7.34
C PRO A 213 11.17 -12.97 -6.92
N MET A 214 10.15 -12.70 -7.74
CA MET A 214 9.10 -11.73 -7.44
C MET A 214 8.34 -12.16 -6.18
N ASN A 215 8.07 -11.21 -5.31
CA ASN A 215 7.27 -11.39 -4.11
C ASN A 215 5.84 -10.83 -4.29
N ILE A 216 5.05 -10.82 -3.21
CA ILE A 216 3.67 -10.30 -3.21
C ILE A 216 3.60 -8.84 -3.69
N ASP A 217 4.56 -7.99 -3.28
CA ASP A 217 4.55 -6.58 -3.65
C ASP A 217 4.78 -6.39 -5.15
N GLY A 218 5.67 -7.19 -5.76
CA GLY A 218 5.89 -7.22 -7.20
C GLY A 218 4.66 -7.74 -7.96
N ALA A 219 4.06 -8.82 -7.51
CA ALA A 219 2.88 -9.39 -8.18
C ALA A 219 1.66 -8.47 -8.11
N THR A 220 1.42 -7.80 -6.98
CA THR A 220 0.34 -6.80 -6.86
C THR A 220 0.65 -5.53 -7.66
N ALA A 221 1.93 -5.09 -7.70
CA ALA A 221 2.35 -3.99 -8.56
C ALA A 221 2.07 -4.26 -10.04
N VAL A 222 2.34 -5.48 -10.52
CA VAL A 222 1.97 -5.91 -11.87
C VAL A 222 0.47 -5.78 -12.09
N ILE A 223 -0.35 -6.33 -11.20
CA ILE A 223 -1.82 -6.30 -11.32
C ILE A 223 -2.33 -4.86 -11.38
N TYR A 224 -1.90 -4.00 -10.44
CA TYR A 224 -2.35 -2.61 -10.41
C TYR A 224 -1.90 -1.82 -11.64
N SER A 225 -0.67 -2.05 -12.13
CA SER A 225 -0.18 -1.42 -13.35
C SER A 225 -0.94 -1.87 -14.59
N GLU A 226 -1.21 -3.18 -14.75
CA GLU A 226 -2.02 -3.73 -15.85
C GLU A 226 -3.45 -3.20 -15.85
N LEU A 227 -4.03 -2.97 -14.66
CA LEU A 227 -5.36 -2.39 -14.48
C LEU A 227 -5.35 -0.86 -14.58
N GLY A 228 -4.21 -0.23 -14.85
CA GLY A 228 -4.08 1.21 -15.07
C GLY A 228 -4.23 2.06 -13.81
N PHE A 229 -3.92 1.53 -12.63
CA PHE A 229 -3.83 2.33 -11.41
C PHE A 229 -2.53 3.13 -11.39
N PRO A 230 -2.54 4.40 -11.00
CA PRO A 230 -1.30 5.13 -10.72
C PRO A 230 -0.63 4.60 -9.44
N PRO A 231 0.72 4.67 -9.31
CA PRO A 231 1.45 4.10 -8.19
C PRO A 231 0.93 4.49 -6.80
N PRO A 232 0.57 5.74 -6.48
CA PRO A 232 0.02 6.09 -5.17
C PRO A 232 -1.31 5.37 -4.83
N LEU A 233 -2.15 5.08 -5.83
CA LEU A 233 -3.36 4.30 -5.60
C LEU A 233 -3.06 2.80 -5.37
N GLY A 234 -1.94 2.28 -5.88
CA GLY A 234 -1.46 0.94 -5.53
C GLY A 234 -1.13 0.84 -4.03
N ARG A 235 -0.44 1.84 -3.47
CA ARG A 235 -0.23 1.94 -2.01
C ARG A 235 -1.56 2.06 -1.26
N GLY A 236 -2.46 2.91 -1.74
CA GLY A 236 -3.79 3.06 -1.15
C GLY A 236 -4.58 1.75 -1.10
N ALA A 237 -4.58 0.97 -2.18
CA ALA A 237 -5.20 -0.35 -2.25
C ALA A 237 -4.55 -1.35 -1.28
N PHE A 238 -3.21 -1.34 -1.16
CA PHE A 238 -2.50 -2.13 -0.16
C PHE A 238 -2.90 -1.75 1.27
N ILE A 239 -2.98 -0.45 1.60
CA ILE A 239 -3.40 0.02 2.92
C ILE A 239 -4.83 -0.44 3.24
N LEU A 240 -5.77 -0.30 2.29
CA LEU A 240 -7.14 -0.81 2.44
C LEU A 240 -7.17 -2.30 2.72
N SER A 241 -6.43 -3.09 1.97
CA SER A 241 -6.31 -4.53 2.18
C SER A 241 -5.72 -4.84 3.56
N ARG A 242 -4.57 -4.27 3.91
CA ARG A 242 -3.88 -4.51 5.18
C ARG A 242 -4.71 -4.05 6.39
N SER A 243 -5.58 -3.05 6.24
CA SER A 243 -6.44 -2.57 7.31
C SER A 243 -7.39 -3.66 7.85
N VAL A 244 -7.77 -4.64 7.01
CA VAL A 244 -8.56 -5.81 7.43
C VAL A 244 -7.76 -6.67 8.42
N GLY A 245 -6.52 -7.00 8.11
CA GLY A 245 -5.63 -7.74 9.01
C GLY A 245 -5.34 -6.97 10.29
N ILE A 246 -5.08 -5.66 10.18
CA ILE A 246 -4.90 -4.76 11.33
C ILE A 246 -6.10 -4.81 12.26
N LEU A 247 -7.32 -4.67 11.72
CA LEU A 247 -8.57 -4.75 12.50
C LEU A 247 -8.73 -6.12 13.17
N ALA A 248 -8.52 -7.19 12.42
CA ALA A 248 -8.66 -8.56 12.92
C ALA A 248 -7.72 -8.82 14.11
N HIS A 249 -6.45 -8.44 13.98
CA HIS A 249 -5.46 -8.60 15.06
C HIS A 249 -5.70 -7.67 16.25
N ALA A 250 -6.18 -6.45 16.03
CA ALA A 250 -6.58 -5.56 17.11
C ALA A 250 -7.76 -6.14 17.89
N TRP A 251 -8.77 -6.65 17.17
CA TRP A 251 -9.93 -7.31 17.77
C TRP A 251 -9.52 -8.56 18.55
N GLU A 252 -8.74 -9.46 17.95
CA GLU A 252 -8.23 -10.66 18.63
C GLU A 252 -7.49 -10.28 19.92
N GLN A 253 -6.58 -9.29 19.88
CA GLN A 253 -5.86 -8.84 21.06
C GLN A 253 -6.78 -8.30 22.15
N SER A 254 -7.87 -7.63 21.79
CA SER A 254 -8.86 -7.14 22.76
C SER A 254 -9.53 -8.29 23.52
N GLN A 255 -9.73 -9.44 22.87
CA GLN A 255 -10.31 -10.65 23.48
C GLN A 255 -9.27 -11.45 24.29
N GLN A 256 -8.02 -11.47 23.85
CA GLN A 256 -6.93 -12.14 24.57
C GLN A 256 -6.52 -11.39 25.85
N GLY A 257 -6.89 -10.11 25.96
CA GLY A 257 -6.49 -9.26 27.08
C GLY A 257 -5.00 -8.90 27.01
N GLY A 258 -4.42 -8.67 28.17
CA GLY A 258 -3.08 -8.15 28.34
C GLY A 258 -3.06 -6.64 28.56
N ARG A 259 -2.06 -6.18 29.28
CA ARG A 259 -1.90 -4.76 29.64
C ARG A 259 -0.45 -4.35 29.45
N ILE A 260 -0.25 -3.21 28.75
CA ILE A 260 1.08 -2.60 28.52
C ILE A 260 2.08 -3.64 27.98
N LYS A 261 1.67 -4.40 26.97
CA LYS A 261 2.53 -5.41 26.34
C LYS A 261 3.50 -4.72 25.39
N GLY A 262 4.79 -4.79 25.71
CA GLY A 262 5.84 -4.31 24.83
C GLY A 262 6.13 -5.26 23.67
N PRO A 263 6.98 -4.85 22.71
CA PRO A 263 7.33 -5.66 21.55
C PRO A 263 8.24 -6.87 21.89
N MET A 264 8.92 -6.82 23.02
CA MET A 264 9.86 -7.85 23.48
C MET A 264 9.46 -8.40 24.84
N SER A 265 9.82 -9.67 25.10
CA SER A 265 9.71 -10.25 26.44
C SER A 265 10.55 -9.46 27.44
N PRO A 266 10.05 -9.23 28.67
CA PRO A 266 10.84 -8.63 29.75
C PRO A 266 12.13 -9.39 30.07
N ASP A 267 12.18 -10.69 29.75
CA ASP A 267 13.36 -11.54 29.96
C ASP A 267 14.52 -11.25 28.98
N ILE A 268 14.27 -10.46 27.94
CA ILE A 268 15.28 -10.03 26.99
C ILE A 268 15.73 -8.61 27.38
N PRO A 269 16.87 -8.46 28.09
CA PRO A 269 17.33 -7.16 28.55
C PRO A 269 17.81 -6.30 27.39
N TYR A 270 17.48 -5.02 27.41
CA TYR A 270 18.10 -4.06 26.51
C TYR A 270 19.53 -3.74 26.97
N ARG A 271 20.41 -3.41 26.02
CA ARG A 271 21.78 -2.99 26.29
C ARG A 271 21.83 -1.47 26.44
N TYR A 272 22.19 -0.98 27.61
CA TYR A 272 22.48 0.43 27.80
C TYR A 272 23.87 0.77 27.21
N THR A 273 23.93 1.78 26.34
CA THR A 273 25.15 2.23 25.67
C THR A 273 25.55 3.68 26.02
N GLY A 274 24.85 4.28 26.98
CA GLY A 274 25.13 5.63 27.44
C GLY A 274 26.28 5.68 28.46
N VAL A 275 26.43 6.85 29.08
CA VAL A 275 27.44 7.09 30.13
C VAL A 275 27.10 6.31 31.42
N ALA A 276 28.13 5.92 32.15
CA ALA A 276 27.96 5.29 33.46
C ALA A 276 27.14 6.18 34.42
N ARG A 277 26.56 5.55 35.43
CA ARG A 277 25.75 6.26 36.46
C ARG A 277 26.50 7.45 37.01
N ARG A 278 25.87 8.63 36.98
CA ARG A 278 26.39 9.90 37.51
C ARG A 278 25.63 10.31 38.75
N SER A 279 26.30 11.00 39.70
CA SER A 279 25.66 11.68 40.82
C SER A 279 25.53 13.16 40.50
N LEU A 280 24.42 13.78 40.89
CA LEU A 280 24.24 15.24 40.83
C LEU A 280 25.08 15.96 41.88
N GLU A 281 25.44 15.30 42.99
CA GLU A 281 26.25 15.90 44.05
C GLU A 281 27.71 16.13 43.66
N GLY A 282 28.18 15.54 42.54
CA GLY A 282 29.56 15.75 42.07
C GLY A 282 29.76 16.95 41.12
N ASN A 283 28.70 17.62 40.67
CA ASN A 283 28.78 18.70 39.65
C ASN A 283 28.70 20.12 40.23
N SER A 284 28.72 20.28 41.54
CA SER A 284 28.64 21.60 42.21
C SER A 284 30.01 22.23 42.58
N LYS A 285 31.10 21.75 41.98
CA LYS A 285 32.43 22.35 42.12
C LYS A 285 33.13 22.47 40.77
N SER A 286 32.91 23.59 40.08
CA SER A 286 33.93 24.30 39.30
C SER A 286 33.43 25.70 38.93
#